data_694891cc0e0beb1bfdfa5338e41473c7
#
_entry.id   694891cc0e0beb1bfdfa5338e41473c7
#
_cell.length_a   1.000
_cell.length_b   1.000
_cell.length_c   1.000
_cell.angle_alpha   90.00
_cell.angle_beta   90.00
_cell.angle_gamma   90.00
#
_symmetry.space_group_name_H-M   'P 1'
#
loop_
_entity.id
_entity.type
_entity.pdbx_description
1 polymer ?
#
loop_
_entity_poly.entity_id
_entity_poly.type
_entity_poly.pdbx_seq_one_letter_code
_entity_poly.pdbx_strand_id
1 'polypeptide(L)'
;LPPDKIWHLLSKKLVGPKDAKKEVVIGAQAPHNLRLILSRGAHFYHRLRTNLLGVVEEWDDPTSRGIRTINEPDTLSDVRDYISRTYQVDFGDKLTVQHFRAECYRYRYHPVQDYLYTLEWDGQCRIDDFLRGMGADINDYHRMVARKWLIAAVVRPLQIKTTRVRDYSYLDDGKRIP
;
A
#
# COMPACT_ATOMS: atom_id res chain seq x y z
N LEU A 1 11.10 -0.55 -11.47
CA LEU A 1 11.90 -0.78 -12.67
C LEU A 1 11.01 -1.32 -13.79
N PRO A 2 11.17 -0.89 -15.04
CA PRO A 2 10.47 -1.48 -16.18
C PRO A 2 10.81 -2.97 -16.33
N PRO A 3 9.95 -3.77 -17.00
CA PRO A 3 10.11 -5.21 -17.09
C PRO A 3 11.49 -5.66 -17.60
N ASP A 4 12.03 -4.97 -18.56
CA ASP A 4 13.35 -5.21 -19.16
C ASP A 4 14.50 -5.07 -18.13
N LYS A 5 14.37 -4.17 -17.17
CA LYS A 5 15.37 -3.92 -16.12
C LYS A 5 15.39 -4.95 -15.01
N ILE A 6 14.31 -5.69 -14.79
CA ILE A 6 14.28 -6.76 -13.77
C ILE A 6 14.40 -8.15 -14.38
N TRP A 7 14.29 -8.27 -15.70
CA TRP A 7 14.32 -9.56 -16.40
C TRP A 7 15.56 -10.42 -16.09
N HIS A 8 16.70 -9.79 -15.92
CA HIS A 8 17.96 -10.47 -15.61
C HIS A 8 18.00 -11.02 -14.17
N LEU A 9 17.15 -10.49 -13.26
CA LEU A 9 17.06 -10.95 -11.88
C LEU A 9 16.14 -12.15 -11.71
N LEU A 10 15.31 -12.46 -12.70
CA LEU A 10 14.33 -13.53 -12.61
C LEU A 10 14.98 -14.91 -12.90
N SER A 11 14.66 -15.87 -12.08
CA SER A 11 15.07 -17.27 -12.31
C SER A 11 14.36 -17.84 -13.52
N LYS A 12 15.11 -18.42 -14.43
CA LYS A 12 14.64 -18.91 -15.73
C LYS A 12 14.81 -20.42 -15.81
N LYS A 13 13.93 -21.05 -16.58
CA LYS A 13 14.02 -22.46 -16.94
C LYS A 13 14.18 -22.60 -18.43
N LEU A 14 14.90 -23.65 -18.86
CA LEU A 14 14.95 -24.08 -20.25
C LEU A 14 13.80 -25.07 -20.47
N VAL A 15 12.90 -24.74 -21.37
CA VAL A 15 11.75 -25.58 -21.73
C VAL A 15 11.80 -25.89 -23.22
N GLY A 16 11.59 -27.15 -23.58
CA GLY A 16 11.56 -27.59 -24.97
C GLY A 16 11.86 -29.07 -25.10
N PRO A 17 11.56 -29.70 -26.25
CA PRO A 17 11.93 -31.07 -26.54
C PRO A 17 13.44 -31.28 -26.47
N LYS A 18 13.88 -32.54 -26.25
CA LYS A 18 15.31 -32.84 -26.10
C LYS A 18 16.13 -32.48 -27.33
N ASP A 19 15.52 -32.55 -28.50
CA ASP A 19 16.19 -32.39 -29.81
C ASP A 19 15.89 -31.04 -30.50
N ALA A 20 15.25 -30.10 -29.81
CA ALA A 20 14.92 -28.79 -30.34
C ALA A 20 15.58 -27.63 -29.54
N LYS A 21 15.61 -26.46 -30.15
CA LYS A 21 16.09 -25.24 -29.48
C LYS A 21 15.21 -24.94 -28.25
N LYS A 22 15.83 -25.04 -27.07
CA LYS A 22 15.13 -24.80 -25.80
C LYS A 22 14.82 -23.32 -25.63
N GLU A 23 13.58 -23.02 -25.26
CA GLU A 23 13.15 -21.66 -24.89
C GLU A 23 13.48 -21.36 -23.44
N VAL A 24 13.90 -20.12 -23.21
CA VAL A 24 14.17 -19.60 -21.86
C VAL A 24 12.89 -18.97 -21.33
N VAL A 25 12.26 -19.61 -20.35
CA VAL A 25 11.04 -19.11 -19.72
C VAL A 25 11.26 -18.79 -18.24
N ILE A 26 10.48 -17.86 -17.71
CA ILE A 26 10.50 -17.54 -16.28
C ILE A 26 9.89 -18.70 -15.49
N GLY A 27 10.52 -19.11 -14.40
CA GLY A 27 10.04 -20.20 -13.57
C GLY A 27 8.76 -19.83 -12.80
N ALA A 28 7.62 -20.37 -13.21
CA ALA A 28 6.33 -20.14 -12.54
C ALA A 28 6.27 -20.71 -11.10
N GLN A 29 7.07 -21.71 -10.80
CA GLN A 29 7.14 -22.31 -9.45
C GLN A 29 8.21 -21.66 -8.56
N ALA A 30 8.80 -20.54 -8.98
CA ALA A 30 9.77 -19.81 -8.19
C ALA A 30 9.09 -18.63 -7.47
N PRO A 31 8.71 -18.76 -6.17
CA PRO A 31 8.08 -17.67 -5.41
C PRO A 31 8.92 -16.39 -5.40
N HIS A 32 10.24 -16.56 -5.49
CA HIS A 32 11.18 -15.45 -5.61
C HIS A 32 10.92 -14.55 -6.82
N ASN A 33 10.57 -15.14 -7.98
CA ASN A 33 10.26 -14.35 -9.17
C ASN A 33 9.03 -13.46 -8.96
N LEU A 34 7.96 -14.00 -8.40
CA LEU A 34 6.75 -13.22 -8.10
C LEU A 34 7.06 -12.11 -7.10
N ARG A 35 7.83 -12.40 -6.05
CA ARG A 35 8.26 -11.38 -5.11
C ARG A 35 9.07 -10.26 -5.77
N LEU A 36 10.00 -10.58 -6.67
CA LEU A 36 10.76 -9.57 -7.40
C LEU A 36 9.88 -8.70 -8.30
N ILE A 37 8.91 -9.31 -9.00
CA ILE A 37 7.96 -8.59 -9.84
C ILE A 37 7.13 -7.61 -9.01
N LEU A 38 6.56 -8.06 -7.88
CA LEU A 38 5.73 -7.21 -7.03
C LEU A 38 6.54 -6.11 -6.32
N SER A 39 7.79 -6.39 -5.91
CA SER A 39 8.60 -5.43 -5.15
C SER A 39 9.41 -4.45 -6.01
N ARG A 40 9.67 -4.76 -7.28
CA ARG A 40 10.56 -3.97 -8.16
C ARG A 40 9.98 -3.67 -9.53
N GLY A 41 8.91 -4.36 -9.95
CA GLY A 41 8.25 -4.10 -11.22
C GLY A 41 7.62 -2.70 -11.21
N ALA A 42 7.79 -1.91 -12.27
CA ALA A 42 7.31 -0.52 -12.35
C ALA A 42 5.80 -0.37 -12.08
N HIS A 43 5.03 -1.41 -12.36
CA HIS A 43 3.58 -1.42 -12.16
C HIS A 43 3.18 -1.58 -10.69
N PHE A 44 4.04 -2.16 -9.85
CA PHE A 44 3.74 -2.48 -8.45
C PHE A 44 4.64 -1.74 -7.46
N TYR A 45 5.81 -1.29 -7.89
CA TYR A 45 6.81 -0.67 -7.04
C TYR A 45 6.24 0.57 -6.33
N HIS A 46 6.26 0.55 -4.99
CA HIS A 46 5.68 1.56 -4.10
C HIS A 46 4.16 1.80 -4.26
N ARG A 47 3.46 0.96 -5.01
CA ARG A 47 2.01 1.08 -5.24
C ARG A 47 1.18 0.10 -4.44
N LEU A 48 1.84 -0.86 -3.78
CA LEU A 48 1.22 -1.85 -2.90
C LEU A 48 1.37 -1.39 -1.45
N ARG A 49 0.25 -1.32 -0.71
CA ARG A 49 0.27 -0.88 0.69
C ARG A 49 -0.88 -1.49 1.48
N THR A 50 -0.76 -1.52 2.81
CA THR A 50 -1.84 -1.92 3.71
C THR A 50 -2.35 -0.72 4.48
N ASN A 51 -3.62 -0.43 4.33
CA ASN A 51 -4.36 0.54 5.14
C ASN A 51 -4.73 -0.09 6.48
N LEU A 52 -4.12 0.38 7.57
CA LEU A 52 -4.33 -0.18 8.90
C LEU A 52 -5.65 0.26 9.55
N LEU A 53 -6.31 1.30 9.05
CA LEU A 53 -7.63 1.72 9.54
C LEU A 53 -8.72 0.74 9.11
N GLY A 54 -8.69 0.32 7.83
CA GLY A 54 -9.64 -0.63 7.26
C GLY A 54 -9.15 -2.08 7.28
N VAL A 55 -7.88 -2.31 7.64
CA VAL A 55 -7.19 -3.62 7.52
C VAL A 55 -7.33 -4.18 6.11
N VAL A 56 -7.05 -3.34 5.10
CA VAL A 56 -7.26 -3.65 3.69
C VAL A 56 -5.95 -3.51 2.92
N GLU A 57 -5.66 -4.49 2.08
CA GLU A 57 -4.56 -4.40 1.12
C GLU A 57 -5.00 -3.60 -0.10
N GLU A 58 -4.26 -2.57 -0.40
CA GLU A 58 -4.53 -1.61 -1.47
C GLU A 58 -3.46 -1.66 -2.56
N TRP A 59 -3.90 -1.46 -3.78
CA TRP A 59 -3.06 -1.27 -4.95
C TRP A 59 -3.45 0.00 -5.69
N ASP A 60 -2.50 0.92 -5.80
CA ASP A 60 -2.62 2.08 -6.66
C ASP A 60 -2.31 1.66 -8.11
N ASP A 61 -3.36 1.19 -8.80
CA ASP A 61 -3.25 0.68 -10.16
C ASP A 61 -2.99 1.82 -11.15
N PRO A 62 -1.83 1.85 -11.83
CA PRO A 62 -1.50 2.92 -12.77
C PRO A 62 -2.38 2.93 -14.02
N THR A 63 -3.17 1.89 -14.27
CA THR A 63 -4.08 1.78 -15.41
C THR A 63 -5.51 2.17 -15.06
N SER A 64 -5.87 2.16 -13.78
CA SER A 64 -7.17 2.57 -13.27
C SER A 64 -7.11 3.96 -12.63
N ARG A 65 -8.26 4.61 -12.51
CA ARG A 65 -8.35 5.90 -11.81
C ARG A 65 -8.67 5.68 -10.33
N GLY A 66 -7.72 5.20 -9.57
CA GLY A 66 -7.92 5.09 -8.13
C GLY A 66 -7.25 3.87 -7.50
N ILE A 67 -7.44 3.79 -6.18
CA ILE A 67 -6.91 2.72 -5.35
C ILE A 67 -7.89 1.55 -5.40
N ARG A 68 -7.38 0.37 -5.69
CA ARG A 68 -8.13 -0.89 -5.71
C ARG A 68 -7.74 -1.75 -4.53
N THR A 69 -8.65 -2.59 -4.07
CA THR A 69 -8.38 -3.53 -2.96
C THR A 69 -8.32 -4.96 -3.46
N ILE A 70 -7.53 -5.81 -2.79
CA ILE A 70 -7.42 -7.23 -3.15
C ILE A 70 -8.76 -7.97 -2.99
N ASN A 71 -9.69 -7.41 -2.22
CA ASN A 71 -11.00 -8.00 -1.98
C ASN A 71 -11.99 -7.71 -3.12
N GLU A 72 -11.68 -6.79 -4.05
CA GLU A 72 -12.45 -6.59 -5.27
C GLU A 72 -12.25 -7.79 -6.20
N PRO A 73 -13.32 -8.34 -6.80
CA PRO A 73 -13.25 -9.57 -7.58
C PRO A 73 -12.22 -9.54 -8.71
N ASP A 74 -12.07 -8.37 -9.34
CA ASP A 74 -11.28 -8.22 -10.55
C ASP A 74 -9.80 -7.92 -10.26
N THR A 75 -9.47 -7.43 -9.06
CA THR A 75 -8.11 -6.96 -8.74
C THR A 75 -7.08 -8.05 -8.89
N LEU A 76 -7.36 -9.25 -8.36
CA LEU A 76 -6.43 -10.38 -8.46
C LEU A 76 -6.27 -10.84 -9.92
N SER A 77 -7.37 -10.88 -10.67
CA SER A 77 -7.35 -11.24 -12.08
C SER A 77 -6.50 -10.27 -12.89
N ASP A 78 -6.65 -8.97 -12.67
CA ASP A 78 -5.89 -7.93 -13.37
C ASP A 78 -4.41 -7.96 -13.02
N VAL A 79 -4.06 -8.20 -11.76
CA VAL A 79 -2.66 -8.41 -11.33
C VAL A 79 -2.03 -9.61 -12.07
N ARG A 80 -2.73 -10.74 -12.13
CA ARG A 80 -2.24 -11.96 -12.82
C ARG A 80 -2.13 -11.73 -14.31
N ASP A 81 -3.15 -11.13 -14.91
CA ASP A 81 -3.19 -10.83 -16.34
C ASP A 81 -2.05 -9.90 -16.74
N TYR A 82 -1.79 -8.84 -15.97
CA TYR A 82 -0.63 -7.98 -16.19
C TYR A 82 0.69 -8.76 -16.09
N ILE A 83 0.85 -9.59 -15.07
CA ILE A 83 2.08 -10.39 -14.90
C ILE A 83 2.24 -11.38 -16.06
N SER A 84 1.16 -12.07 -16.43
CA SER A 84 1.17 -13.04 -17.52
C SER A 84 1.54 -12.41 -18.87
N ARG A 85 0.93 -11.29 -19.21
CA ARG A 85 1.24 -10.56 -20.45
C ARG A 85 2.65 -9.99 -20.48
N THR A 86 3.10 -9.43 -19.34
CA THR A 86 4.38 -8.72 -19.29
C THR A 86 5.58 -9.65 -19.16
N TYR A 87 5.45 -10.70 -18.36
CA TYR A 87 6.56 -11.60 -18.02
C TYR A 87 6.41 -13.00 -18.60
N GLN A 88 5.30 -13.26 -19.32
CA GLN A 88 4.99 -14.57 -19.93
C GLN A 88 5.04 -15.72 -18.91
N VAL A 89 4.55 -15.46 -17.72
CA VAL A 89 4.50 -16.42 -16.62
C VAL A 89 3.17 -16.28 -15.87
N ASP A 90 2.54 -17.41 -15.56
CA ASP A 90 1.35 -17.45 -14.72
C ASP A 90 1.68 -18.07 -13.35
N PHE A 91 1.37 -17.31 -12.30
CA PHE A 91 1.45 -17.78 -10.92
C PHE A 91 0.03 -18.09 -10.44
N GLY A 92 -0.16 -19.23 -9.77
CA GLY A 92 -1.48 -19.62 -9.25
C GLY A 92 -2.02 -18.61 -8.25
N ASP A 93 -3.37 -18.52 -8.12
CA ASP A 93 -4.07 -17.55 -7.26
C ASP A 93 -3.54 -17.51 -5.83
N LYS A 94 -3.43 -18.68 -5.20
CA LYS A 94 -2.96 -18.78 -3.81
C LYS A 94 -1.58 -18.13 -3.60
N LEU A 95 -0.66 -18.39 -4.52
CA LEU A 95 0.69 -17.82 -4.46
C LEU A 95 0.66 -16.32 -4.69
N THR A 96 -0.12 -15.86 -5.66
CA THR A 96 -0.27 -14.46 -6.01
C THR A 96 -0.86 -13.67 -4.83
N VAL A 97 -1.96 -14.13 -4.23
CA VAL A 97 -2.57 -13.49 -3.05
C VAL A 97 -1.59 -13.43 -1.88
N GLN A 98 -0.89 -14.53 -1.60
CA GLN A 98 0.06 -14.60 -0.49
C GLN A 98 1.19 -13.57 -0.64
N HIS A 99 1.81 -13.51 -1.82
CA HIS A 99 2.91 -12.58 -2.07
C HIS A 99 2.44 -11.12 -2.20
N PHE A 100 1.27 -10.89 -2.79
CA PHE A 100 0.65 -9.57 -2.86
C PHE A 100 0.42 -9.01 -1.45
N ARG A 101 -0.24 -9.75 -0.57
CA ARG A 101 -0.47 -9.37 0.83
C ARG A 101 0.83 -9.14 1.59
N ALA A 102 1.82 -10.02 1.40
CA ALA A 102 3.12 -9.88 2.03
C ALA A 102 3.85 -8.60 1.59
N GLU A 103 3.72 -8.21 0.33
CA GLU A 103 4.31 -6.97 -0.18
C GLU A 103 3.55 -5.75 0.31
N CYS A 104 2.21 -5.75 0.26
CA CYS A 104 1.38 -4.69 0.86
C CYS A 104 1.72 -4.47 2.33
N TYR A 105 1.89 -5.54 3.10
CA TYR A 105 2.19 -5.46 4.52
C TYR A 105 3.55 -4.82 4.84
N ARG A 106 4.47 -4.75 3.90
CA ARG A 106 5.75 -4.03 4.06
C ARG A 106 5.56 -2.52 4.09
N TYR A 107 4.53 -2.01 3.41
CA TYR A 107 4.21 -0.58 3.29
C TYR A 107 2.91 -0.27 4.01
N ARG A 108 2.90 -0.53 5.33
CA ARG A 108 1.73 -0.26 6.18
C ARG A 108 1.64 1.23 6.51
N TYR A 109 0.47 1.79 6.35
CA TYR A 109 0.19 3.16 6.72
C TYR A 109 -1.13 3.26 7.50
N HIS A 110 -1.34 4.37 8.18
CA HIS A 110 -2.57 4.65 8.89
C HIS A 110 -3.05 6.05 8.51
N PRO A 111 -4.16 6.19 7.75
CA PRO A 111 -4.55 7.49 7.18
C PRO A 111 -4.77 8.57 8.24
N VAL A 112 -5.26 8.21 9.43
CA VAL A 112 -5.41 9.17 10.54
C VAL A 112 -4.06 9.62 11.08
N GLN A 113 -3.04 8.75 11.15
CA GLN A 113 -1.69 9.17 11.55
C GLN A 113 -1.10 10.13 10.52
N ASP A 114 -1.22 9.79 9.24
CA ASP A 114 -0.70 10.62 8.15
C ASP A 114 -1.35 12.00 8.20
N TYR A 115 -2.68 12.07 8.38
CA TYR A 115 -3.38 13.33 8.57
C TYR A 115 -2.88 14.10 9.80
N LEU A 116 -2.76 13.45 10.97
CA LEU A 116 -2.31 14.11 12.20
C LEU A 116 -0.89 14.69 12.07
N TYR A 117 -0.01 14.04 11.29
CA TYR A 117 1.34 14.52 11.05
C TYR A 117 1.45 15.71 10.09
N THR A 118 0.39 16.01 9.32
CA THR A 118 0.32 17.19 8.46
C THR A 118 -0.21 18.42 9.20
N LEU A 119 -0.76 18.24 10.41
CA LEU A 119 -1.33 19.34 11.17
C LEU A 119 -0.24 20.18 11.83
N GLU A 120 -0.32 21.47 11.64
CA GLU A 120 0.47 22.48 12.36
C GLU A 120 -0.42 23.25 13.32
N TRP A 121 0.05 23.47 14.54
CA TRP A 121 -0.70 24.21 15.53
C TRP A 121 -0.59 25.72 15.28
N ASP A 122 -1.73 26.37 15.12
CA ASP A 122 -1.84 27.80 14.90
C ASP A 122 -1.87 28.66 16.20
N GLY A 123 -1.66 28.03 17.36
CA GLY A 123 -1.66 28.68 18.66
C GLY A 123 -3.06 28.92 19.30
N GLN A 124 -4.15 28.52 18.62
CA GLN A 124 -5.51 28.76 19.11
C GLN A 124 -6.10 27.56 19.83
N CYS A 125 -6.66 27.76 21.02
CA CYS A 125 -7.39 26.74 21.77
C CYS A 125 -8.86 26.71 21.33
N ARG A 126 -9.27 25.60 20.66
CA ARG A 126 -10.62 25.44 20.11
C ARG A 126 -11.52 24.49 20.91
N ILE A 127 -11.18 24.18 22.16
CA ILE A 127 -11.98 23.27 22.99
C ILE A 127 -13.37 23.84 23.24
N ASP A 128 -13.48 25.12 23.50
CA ASP A 128 -14.78 25.78 23.73
C ASP A 128 -15.63 25.83 22.44
N ASP A 129 -14.99 26.01 21.28
CA ASP A 129 -15.69 25.97 20.00
C ASP A 129 -16.17 24.55 19.66
N PHE A 130 -15.37 23.54 19.98
CA PHE A 130 -15.77 22.13 19.88
C PHE A 130 -16.98 21.83 20.77
N LEU A 131 -16.98 22.29 22.02
CA LEU A 131 -18.11 22.12 22.94
C LEU A 131 -19.38 22.83 22.46
N ARG A 132 -19.25 24.08 21.96
CA ARG A 132 -20.38 24.79 21.34
C ARG A 132 -20.96 24.08 20.16
N GLY A 133 -20.08 23.54 19.27
CA GLY A 133 -20.50 22.78 18.09
C GLY A 133 -21.25 21.49 18.44
N MET A 134 -20.99 20.92 19.62
CA MET A 134 -21.72 19.77 20.15
C MET A 134 -22.99 20.13 20.92
N GLY A 135 -23.29 21.40 21.10
CA GLY A 135 -24.41 21.88 21.91
C GLY A 135 -24.22 21.66 23.41
N ALA A 136 -22.98 21.51 23.89
CA ALA A 136 -22.68 21.30 25.29
C ALA A 136 -22.45 22.62 26.03
N ASP A 137 -22.80 22.67 27.33
CA ASP A 137 -22.50 23.79 28.20
C ASP A 137 -20.99 23.95 28.39
N ILE A 138 -20.52 25.20 28.38
CA ILE A 138 -19.12 25.51 28.57
C ILE A 138 -18.85 25.70 30.07
N ASN A 139 -18.40 24.62 30.71
CA ASN A 139 -17.98 24.61 32.11
C ASN A 139 -16.69 23.82 32.27
N ASP A 140 -16.04 23.88 33.41
CA ASP A 140 -14.75 23.23 33.64
C ASP A 140 -14.80 21.70 33.53
N TYR A 141 -15.92 21.09 33.91
CA TYR A 141 -16.13 19.65 33.77
C TYR A 141 -16.15 19.25 32.29
N HIS A 142 -16.96 19.93 31.46
CA HIS A 142 -17.05 19.62 30.03
C HIS A 142 -15.73 19.92 29.31
N ARG A 143 -15.01 21.00 29.67
CA ARG A 143 -13.66 21.27 29.14
C ARG A 143 -12.67 20.15 29.47
N MET A 144 -12.69 19.66 30.70
CA MET A 144 -11.82 18.55 31.12
C MET A 144 -12.15 17.25 30.35
N VAL A 145 -13.43 16.94 30.21
CA VAL A 145 -13.89 15.75 29.48
C VAL A 145 -13.50 15.84 28.00
N ALA A 146 -13.80 16.99 27.34
CA ALA A 146 -13.45 17.23 25.94
C ALA A 146 -11.95 17.10 25.70
N ARG A 147 -11.12 17.70 26.58
CA ARG A 147 -9.66 17.60 26.49
C ARG A 147 -9.18 16.16 26.57
N LYS A 148 -9.67 15.39 27.54
CA LYS A 148 -9.29 13.97 27.69
C LYS A 148 -9.73 13.14 26.49
N TRP A 149 -10.93 13.38 25.99
CA TRP A 149 -11.47 12.68 24.82
C TRP A 149 -10.65 12.95 23.56
N LEU A 150 -10.33 14.21 23.28
CA LEU A 150 -9.51 14.61 22.13
C LEU A 150 -8.09 14.04 22.22
N ILE A 151 -7.47 14.09 23.42
CA ILE A 151 -6.17 13.46 23.63
C ILE A 151 -6.24 11.97 23.35
N ALA A 152 -7.24 11.28 23.87
CA ALA A 152 -7.40 9.84 23.62
C ALA A 152 -7.63 9.51 22.14
N ALA A 153 -8.41 10.33 21.42
CA ALA A 153 -8.66 10.20 19.99
C ALA A 153 -7.37 10.34 19.16
N VAL A 154 -6.46 11.22 19.55
CA VAL A 154 -5.17 11.42 18.89
C VAL A 154 -4.16 10.34 19.27
N VAL A 155 -4.04 10.00 20.55
CA VAL A 155 -3.05 9.02 21.04
C VAL A 155 -3.30 7.62 20.50
N ARG A 156 -4.57 7.22 20.39
CA ARG A 156 -4.94 5.87 19.97
C ARG A 156 -4.42 5.49 18.58
N PRO A 157 -4.63 6.27 17.52
CA PRO A 157 -4.02 6.02 16.22
C PRO A 157 -2.49 6.02 16.28
N LEU A 158 -1.87 6.94 17.05
CA LEU A 158 -0.42 7.08 17.12
C LEU A 158 0.30 5.89 17.77
N GLN A 159 -0.40 5.07 18.53
CA GLN A 159 0.13 3.83 19.11
C GLN A 159 0.27 2.69 18.08
N ILE A 160 -0.40 2.78 16.94
CA ILE A 160 -0.35 1.76 15.88
C ILE A 160 1.00 1.84 15.16
N LYS A 161 1.72 0.71 15.09
CA LYS A 161 3.01 0.66 14.39
C LYS A 161 2.81 0.63 12.88
N THR A 162 3.18 1.70 12.20
CA THR A 162 3.21 1.79 10.75
C THR A 162 4.64 1.62 10.23
N THR A 163 4.77 1.21 8.98
CA THR A 163 6.03 1.33 8.26
C THR A 163 6.02 2.73 7.67
N ARG A 164 6.69 3.67 8.34
CA ARG A 164 6.88 5.00 7.75
C ARG A 164 7.82 4.85 6.55
N VAL A 165 7.23 4.80 5.38
CA VAL A 165 7.98 5.07 4.16
C VAL A 165 8.18 6.59 4.16
N ARG A 166 9.36 7.06 4.52
CA ARG A 166 9.72 8.49 4.48
C ARG A 166 9.67 9.07 3.05
N ASP A 167 9.34 8.26 2.07
CA ASP A 167 9.38 8.58 0.65
C ASP A 167 8.01 8.48 -0.03
N TYR A 168 6.98 9.15 0.54
CA TYR A 168 5.78 9.49 -0.27
C TYR A 168 6.13 10.51 -1.39
N SER A 169 7.37 10.95 -1.47
CA SER A 169 7.82 11.97 -2.42
C SER A 169 7.87 11.51 -3.89
N TYR A 170 7.45 10.27 -4.20
CA TYR A 170 7.52 9.73 -5.56
C TYR A 170 6.18 9.40 -6.20
N LEU A 171 5.06 9.73 -5.56
CA LEU A 171 3.73 9.45 -6.10
C LEU A 171 3.19 10.54 -7.03
N ASP A 172 3.87 11.69 -7.12
CA ASP A 172 3.46 12.76 -8.04
C ASP A 172 4.70 13.38 -8.69
N ASP A 173 4.96 13.08 -9.96
CA ASP A 173 5.87 13.72 -10.91
C ASP A 173 7.17 14.34 -10.34
N GLY A 174 7.77 13.75 -9.32
CA GLY A 174 9.03 14.22 -8.74
C GLY A 174 8.90 15.51 -7.90
N LYS A 175 7.71 15.97 -7.59
CA LYS A 175 7.48 17.10 -6.68
C LYS A 175 7.29 16.61 -5.25
N ARG A 176 8.15 17.04 -4.34
CA ARG A 176 7.97 16.88 -2.90
C ARG A 176 6.68 17.58 -2.51
N ILE A 177 5.77 16.83 -1.87
CA ILE A 177 4.72 17.44 -1.06
C ILE A 177 5.42 17.90 0.23
N PRO A 178 5.25 19.17 0.62
CA PRO A 178 5.92 19.74 1.78
C PRO A 178 5.52 19.04 3.08
#